data_487cb969ddb7a4a63cd64ddc123a8939
#
_entry.id   487cb969ddb7a4a63cd64ddc123a8939
#
_cell.length_a   1.000
_cell.length_b   1.000
_cell.length_c   1.000
_cell.angle_alpha   90.00
_cell.angle_beta   90.00
_cell.angle_gamma   90.00
#
_symmetry.space_group_name_H-M   'P 1'
#
loop_
_entity.id
_entity.type
_entity.pdbx_description
1 polymer ?
#
loop_
_entity_poly.entity_id
_entity_poly.type
_entity_poly.pdbx_seq_one_letter_code
_entity_poly.pdbx_strand_id
1 'polypeptide(L)'
;AAFGYMPQTKNNSAGGATFGGVLRAPMKYVGAKTYNINGQDNTSSTGNPNAEWNSNTGEFIKNPDSDTEFGNSGVINYLNKFGRTGTTQGLYKYYDPLGELYYETLRYLQGLPPTSAAISGVTTALKDGFPVYTTWNDPYGGGRTPSSDYSCLKSNIVVIGDVNIDSSGSSRYPSTSATNNVPDRTGWLNTVNTLEKRASSNYLDA
;
A
#
# COMPACT_ATOMS: atom_id res chain seq x y z
N ALA A 1 0.52 4.28 -6.51
CA ALA A 1 1.09 3.85 -5.22
C ALA A 1 1.22 2.34 -5.15
N ALA A 2 2.17 1.85 -4.38
CA ALA A 2 2.28 0.44 -4.05
C ALA A 2 2.34 0.26 -2.54
N PHE A 3 1.57 -0.70 -2.06
CA PHE A 3 1.58 -1.16 -0.69
C PHE A 3 2.09 -2.59 -0.64
N GLY A 4 2.73 -2.95 0.44
CA GLY A 4 3.23 -4.30 0.61
C GLY A 4 3.56 -4.61 2.05
N TYR A 5 3.99 -5.82 2.28
CA TYR A 5 4.39 -6.29 3.60
C TYR A 5 5.81 -5.85 3.94
N MET A 6 6.09 -5.77 5.23
CA MET A 6 7.44 -5.89 5.73
C MET A 6 7.74 -7.38 5.89
N PRO A 7 8.77 -7.92 5.24
CA PRO A 7 9.12 -9.31 5.41
C PRO A 7 9.49 -9.60 6.86
N GLN A 8 9.14 -10.77 7.32
CA GLN A 8 9.59 -11.26 8.60
C GLN A 8 11.05 -11.71 8.50
N THR A 9 11.74 -11.68 9.62
CA THR A 9 13.04 -12.33 9.69
C THR A 9 12.91 -13.82 9.40
N LYS A 10 13.94 -14.39 8.82
CA LYS A 10 14.03 -15.78 8.32
C LYS A 10 13.58 -16.87 9.30
N ASN A 11 13.55 -16.59 10.58
CA ASN A 11 13.10 -17.51 11.62
C ASN A 11 11.63 -17.29 11.99
N ASN A 12 10.83 -17.36 11.08
CA ASN A 12 9.41 -17.19 10.97
C ASN A 12 8.55 -18.03 11.92
N SER A 13 9.13 -18.57 12.95
CA SER A 13 8.52 -19.56 13.80
C SER A 13 7.46 -19.02 14.73
N ALA A 14 7.21 -17.77 14.77
CA ALA A 14 6.32 -17.27 15.78
C ALA A 14 5.46 -16.13 15.27
N GLY A 15 4.69 -16.31 14.24
CA GLY A 15 3.59 -15.38 14.04
C GLY A 15 3.96 -13.93 14.37
N GLY A 16 5.21 -13.57 14.14
CA GLY A 16 5.76 -12.29 14.51
C GLY A 16 4.94 -11.24 13.81
N ALA A 17 4.19 -10.56 14.56
CA ALA A 17 3.22 -9.58 14.17
C ALA A 17 3.86 -8.33 13.60
N THR A 18 4.63 -8.46 12.55
CA THR A 18 4.94 -7.29 11.76
C THR A 18 3.67 -6.94 11.02
N PHE A 19 3.19 -5.74 11.22
CA PHE A 19 1.97 -5.23 10.59
C PHE A 19 2.03 -5.41 9.06
N GLY A 20 0.89 -5.73 8.45
CA GLY A 20 0.85 -6.21 7.09
C GLY A 20 0.85 -5.18 6.00
N GLY A 21 0.74 -3.90 6.28
CA GLY A 21 0.56 -2.91 5.24
C GLY A 21 1.43 -1.69 5.43
N VAL A 22 2.43 -1.50 4.56
CA VAL A 22 3.24 -0.29 4.53
C VAL A 22 3.31 0.28 3.11
N LEU A 23 3.42 1.60 3.01
CA LEU A 23 3.62 2.27 1.74
C LEU A 23 5.05 2.03 1.24
N ARG A 24 5.17 1.43 0.06
CA ARG A 24 6.42 1.08 -0.61
C ARG A 24 6.79 2.03 -1.74
N ALA A 25 5.79 2.63 -2.36
CA ALA A 25 5.95 3.67 -3.37
C ALA A 25 4.76 4.63 -3.32
N PRO A 26 5.00 5.94 -3.18
CA PRO A 26 3.93 6.93 -3.14
C PRO A 26 3.18 7.01 -4.46
N MET A 27 1.95 7.53 -4.40
CA MET A 27 1.17 7.77 -5.59
C MET A 27 1.80 8.87 -6.42
N LYS A 28 2.03 8.57 -7.69
CA LYS A 28 2.52 9.50 -8.70
C LYS A 28 2.13 9.03 -10.08
N TYR A 29 2.17 9.92 -11.05
CA TYR A 29 2.11 9.52 -12.44
C TYR A 29 3.47 8.94 -12.86
N VAL A 30 3.46 7.69 -13.31
CA VAL A 30 4.70 6.93 -13.62
C VAL A 30 5.07 6.94 -15.09
N GLY A 31 4.20 7.48 -15.96
CA GLY A 31 4.42 7.53 -17.40
C GLY A 31 5.62 8.40 -17.78
N ALA A 32 6.23 8.08 -18.93
CA ALA A 32 7.41 8.78 -19.40
C ALA A 32 7.16 10.23 -19.83
N LYS A 33 5.92 10.56 -20.20
CA LYS A 33 5.52 11.88 -20.68
C LYS A 33 4.58 12.55 -19.68
N THR A 34 4.57 13.88 -19.72
CA THR A 34 3.54 14.67 -19.03
C THR A 34 2.49 15.17 -20.02
N TYR A 35 1.29 15.38 -19.53
CA TYR A 35 0.16 15.85 -20.31
C TYR A 35 -0.42 17.10 -19.65
N ASN A 36 -0.92 18.02 -20.49
CA ASN A 36 -1.67 19.17 -20.00
C ASN A 36 -3.11 18.76 -19.64
N ILE A 37 -3.87 19.69 -19.09
CA ILE A 37 -5.26 19.44 -18.66
C ILE A 37 -6.19 18.99 -19.81
N ASN A 38 -5.83 19.30 -21.06
CA ASN A 38 -6.57 18.88 -22.24
C ASN A 38 -6.13 17.51 -22.78
N GLY A 39 -5.22 16.81 -22.07
CA GLY A 39 -4.71 15.51 -22.47
C GLY A 39 -3.67 15.55 -23.60
N GLN A 40 -3.19 16.73 -23.97
CA GLN A 40 -2.14 16.86 -24.98
C GLN A 40 -0.77 16.64 -24.37
N ASP A 41 0.13 16.00 -25.13
CA ASP A 41 1.53 15.83 -24.75
C ASP A 41 2.13 17.19 -24.42
N ASN A 42 2.60 17.32 -23.20
CA ASN A 42 3.30 18.52 -22.78
C ASN A 42 4.74 18.44 -23.29
N THR A 43 4.92 18.83 -24.54
CA THR A 43 6.17 18.72 -25.30
C THR A 43 7.30 19.62 -24.79
N SER A 44 7.13 20.26 -23.63
CA SER A 44 8.27 20.88 -22.96
C SER A 44 9.29 19.78 -22.64
N SER A 45 10.44 19.94 -23.14
CA SER A 45 11.58 19.07 -23.38
C SER A 45 12.09 18.19 -22.22
N THR A 46 11.45 18.13 -21.08
CA THR A 46 12.02 17.46 -19.89
C THR A 46 11.33 16.15 -19.52
N GLY A 47 10.24 15.78 -20.17
CA GLY A 47 9.50 14.56 -19.81
C GLY A 47 8.89 14.62 -18.41
N ASN A 48 8.49 13.48 -17.90
CA ASN A 48 8.01 13.35 -16.53
C ASN A 48 9.20 13.11 -15.58
N PRO A 49 9.50 13.99 -14.63
CA PRO A 49 10.60 13.81 -13.68
C PRO A 49 10.38 12.61 -12.74
N ASN A 50 9.13 12.13 -12.63
CA ASN A 50 8.76 10.97 -11.82
C ASN A 50 8.58 9.69 -12.65
N ALA A 51 9.01 9.70 -13.92
CA ALA A 51 8.92 8.54 -14.79
C ALA A 51 9.61 7.31 -14.18
N GLU A 52 9.03 6.15 -14.38
CA GLU A 52 9.62 4.89 -13.93
C GLU A 52 10.23 4.06 -15.06
N TRP A 53 10.19 4.57 -16.29
CA TRP A 53 10.92 4.00 -17.43
C TRP A 53 11.41 5.08 -18.39
N ASN A 54 12.45 4.74 -19.11
CA ASN A 54 12.99 5.55 -20.18
C ASN A 54 12.15 5.35 -21.45
N SER A 55 11.55 6.41 -21.97
CA SER A 55 10.68 6.33 -23.16
C SER A 55 11.42 5.94 -24.45
N ASN A 56 12.74 6.14 -24.52
CA ASN A 56 13.53 5.85 -25.71
C ASN A 56 14.03 4.40 -25.72
N THR A 57 14.39 3.85 -24.56
CA THR A 57 14.96 2.51 -24.44
C THR A 57 13.98 1.48 -23.92
N GLY A 58 12.89 1.92 -23.27
CA GLY A 58 11.94 1.05 -22.59
C GLY A 58 12.47 0.47 -21.26
N GLU A 59 13.68 0.83 -20.86
CA GLU A 59 14.28 0.34 -19.61
C GLU A 59 13.64 0.96 -18.39
N PHE A 60 13.43 0.15 -17.36
CA PHE A 60 12.92 0.64 -16.08
C PHE A 60 14.01 1.40 -15.31
N ILE A 61 13.61 2.52 -14.74
CA ILE A 61 14.48 3.34 -13.90
C ILE A 61 14.55 2.71 -12.53
N LYS A 62 15.76 2.34 -12.11
CA LYS A 62 16.00 1.60 -10.88
C LYS A 62 15.56 2.36 -9.62
N ASN A 63 15.74 3.66 -9.60
CA ASN A 63 15.50 4.50 -8.40
C ASN A 63 14.77 5.81 -8.75
N PRO A 64 13.52 5.73 -9.24
CA PRO A 64 12.79 6.90 -9.68
C PRO A 64 12.40 7.86 -8.54
N ASP A 65 12.39 7.41 -7.29
CA ASP A 65 12.05 8.22 -6.13
C ASP A 65 13.30 8.74 -5.39
N SER A 66 14.50 8.55 -5.97
CA SER A 66 15.76 9.01 -5.40
C SER A 66 16.02 8.51 -3.96
N ASP A 67 15.61 7.27 -3.67
CA ASP A 67 15.87 6.64 -2.38
C ASP A 67 17.37 6.55 -2.11
N THR A 68 17.78 6.98 -0.93
CA THR A 68 19.20 7.03 -0.54
C THR A 68 19.65 5.83 0.27
N GLU A 69 18.71 5.04 0.81
CA GLU A 69 19.03 3.89 1.65
C GLU A 69 19.37 2.65 0.81
N PHE A 70 18.58 2.37 -0.21
CA PHE A 70 18.72 1.17 -1.05
C PHE A 70 19.12 1.49 -2.49
N GLY A 71 18.95 2.74 -2.92
CA GLY A 71 19.15 3.12 -4.32
C GLY A 71 18.19 2.35 -5.26
N ASN A 72 17.03 1.99 -4.76
CA ASN A 72 16.02 1.21 -5.46
C ASN A 72 14.63 1.63 -4.95
N SER A 73 13.76 2.03 -5.84
CA SER A 73 12.44 2.56 -5.48
C SER A 73 11.46 2.43 -6.63
N GLY A 74 10.26 2.96 -6.46
CA GLY A 74 9.23 3.04 -7.48
C GLY A 74 8.23 1.88 -7.47
N VAL A 75 7.07 2.14 -8.02
CA VAL A 75 5.94 1.19 -8.09
C VAL A 75 6.30 -0.03 -8.94
N ILE A 76 6.82 0.22 -10.15
CA ILE A 76 7.12 -0.86 -11.10
C ILE A 76 8.23 -1.76 -10.56
N ASN A 77 9.30 -1.16 -10.03
CA ASN A 77 10.40 -1.93 -9.47
C ASN A 77 9.95 -2.74 -8.25
N TYR A 78 9.14 -2.15 -7.38
CA TYR A 78 8.63 -2.87 -6.22
C TYR A 78 7.81 -4.09 -6.64
N LEU A 79 6.85 -3.93 -7.55
CA LEU A 79 6.02 -5.04 -8.03
C LEU A 79 6.83 -6.14 -8.72
N ASN A 80 7.88 -5.78 -9.44
CA ASN A 80 8.71 -6.74 -10.16
C ASN A 80 9.75 -7.45 -9.29
N LYS A 81 10.16 -6.84 -8.18
CA LYS A 81 11.35 -7.28 -7.44
C LYS A 81 11.11 -7.55 -5.96
N PHE A 82 9.94 -7.27 -5.41
CA PHE A 82 9.70 -7.53 -3.99
C PHE A 82 10.00 -9.00 -3.66
N GLY A 83 10.62 -9.24 -2.51
CA GLY A 83 11.09 -10.56 -2.11
C GLY A 83 12.30 -11.10 -2.89
N ARG A 84 12.94 -10.27 -3.75
CA ARG A 84 14.11 -10.68 -4.57
C ARG A 84 15.33 -9.79 -4.42
N THR A 85 15.24 -8.74 -3.63
CA THR A 85 16.31 -7.72 -3.54
C THR A 85 17.18 -7.84 -2.31
N GLY A 86 16.72 -8.52 -1.26
CA GLY A 86 17.49 -8.75 -0.06
C GLY A 86 18.59 -9.80 -0.27
N THR A 87 19.51 -9.89 0.70
CA THR A 87 20.57 -10.90 0.73
C THR A 87 20.04 -12.34 0.80
N THR A 88 18.78 -12.49 1.17
CA THR A 88 18.07 -13.76 1.20
C THR A 88 16.82 -13.62 0.36
N GLN A 89 16.85 -14.17 -0.84
CA GLN A 89 15.71 -14.18 -1.73
C GLN A 89 14.56 -15.00 -1.15
N GLY A 90 13.33 -14.58 -1.42
CA GLY A 90 12.13 -15.33 -1.02
C GLY A 90 11.74 -15.19 0.46
N LEU A 91 12.13 -14.08 1.09
CA LEU A 91 11.56 -13.71 2.39
C LEU A 91 10.14 -13.19 2.19
N TYR A 92 9.21 -14.10 2.28
CA TYR A 92 7.79 -13.78 2.25
C TYR A 92 7.24 -13.77 3.67
N LYS A 93 6.21 -12.98 3.87
CA LYS A 93 5.47 -13.04 5.12
C LYS A 93 4.72 -14.39 5.19
N TYR A 94 4.83 -15.07 6.32
CA TYR A 94 4.19 -16.38 6.49
C TYR A 94 2.67 -16.29 6.54
N TYR A 95 2.15 -15.18 7.06
CA TYR A 95 0.72 -14.94 7.16
C TYR A 95 0.33 -13.80 6.22
N ASP A 96 -0.83 -13.91 5.60
CA ASP A 96 -1.36 -12.92 4.68
C ASP A 96 -2.23 -11.87 5.40
N PRO A 97 -1.65 -10.79 5.89
CA PRO A 97 -2.40 -9.75 6.59
C PRO A 97 -3.10 -8.81 5.59
N LEU A 98 -3.89 -9.38 4.70
CA LEU A 98 -4.56 -8.65 3.64
C LEU A 98 -5.48 -7.54 4.18
N GLY A 99 -6.15 -7.81 5.30
CA GLY A 99 -7.01 -6.82 5.95
C GLY A 99 -6.23 -5.58 6.42
N GLU A 100 -5.05 -5.78 6.99
CA GLU A 100 -4.16 -4.68 7.40
C GLU A 100 -3.62 -3.91 6.18
N LEU A 101 -3.21 -4.62 5.14
CA LEU A 101 -2.72 -4.05 3.90
C LEU A 101 -3.80 -3.18 3.24
N TYR A 102 -5.01 -3.69 3.14
CA TYR A 102 -6.14 -2.98 2.58
C TYR A 102 -6.51 -1.75 3.42
N TYR A 103 -6.52 -1.88 4.73
CA TYR A 103 -6.83 -0.80 5.65
C TYR A 103 -5.84 0.37 5.53
N GLU A 104 -4.54 0.10 5.50
CA GLU A 104 -3.53 1.14 5.30
C GLU A 104 -3.66 1.79 3.92
N THR A 105 -4.01 1.03 2.89
CA THR A 105 -4.28 1.58 1.56
C THR A 105 -5.46 2.54 1.58
N LEU A 106 -6.55 2.19 2.27
CA LEU A 106 -7.70 3.08 2.43
C LEU A 106 -7.34 4.35 3.20
N ARG A 107 -6.54 4.24 4.28
CA ARG A 107 -6.07 5.41 5.03
C ARG A 107 -5.29 6.37 4.14
N TYR A 108 -4.39 5.83 3.33
CA TYR A 108 -3.62 6.64 2.39
C TYR A 108 -4.52 7.36 1.38
N LEU A 109 -5.47 6.67 0.79
CA LEU A 109 -6.44 7.27 -0.14
C LEU A 109 -7.33 8.33 0.54
N GLN A 110 -7.53 8.21 1.84
CA GLN A 110 -8.26 9.20 2.65
C GLN A 110 -7.37 10.38 3.10
N GLY A 111 -6.08 10.37 2.81
CA GLY A 111 -5.14 11.39 3.29
C GLY A 111 -4.84 11.29 4.78
N LEU A 112 -5.12 10.14 5.40
CA LEU A 112 -4.81 9.88 6.79
C LEU A 112 -3.37 9.35 6.93
N PRO A 113 -2.68 9.62 8.04
CA PRO A 113 -1.35 9.09 8.28
C PRO A 113 -1.39 7.56 8.46
N PRO A 114 -0.25 6.86 8.33
CA PRO A 114 -0.17 5.44 8.66
C PRO A 114 -0.55 5.20 10.12
N THR A 115 -1.03 3.99 10.41
CA THR A 115 -1.20 3.61 11.81
C THR A 115 0.17 3.45 12.48
N SER A 116 0.22 3.70 13.79
CA SER A 116 1.46 3.48 14.54
C SER A 116 1.91 2.03 14.50
N ALA A 117 0.99 1.09 14.43
CA ALA A 117 1.28 -0.33 14.29
C ALA A 117 1.99 -0.67 12.96
N ALA A 118 1.62 0.00 11.87
CA ALA A 118 2.22 -0.25 10.56
C ALA A 118 3.70 0.18 10.48
N ILE A 119 4.07 1.23 11.20
CA ILE A 119 5.40 1.84 11.11
C ILE A 119 6.27 1.59 12.35
N SER A 120 5.74 0.91 13.36
CA SER A 120 6.48 0.59 14.59
C SER A 120 7.54 -0.48 14.31
N GLY A 121 8.73 -0.27 14.84
CA GLY A 121 9.81 -1.26 14.77
C GLY A 121 10.39 -1.50 13.37
N VAL A 122 10.18 -0.58 12.43
CA VAL A 122 10.77 -0.68 11.10
C VAL A 122 12.30 -0.62 11.17
N THR A 123 12.95 -1.69 10.75
CA THR A 123 14.41 -1.77 10.61
C THR A 123 14.78 -1.96 9.15
N THR A 124 16.03 -1.66 8.79
CA THR A 124 16.54 -1.87 7.42
C THR A 124 16.35 -3.31 6.95
N ALA A 125 16.54 -4.29 7.83
CA ALA A 125 16.33 -5.71 7.51
C ALA A 125 14.89 -6.05 7.11
N LEU A 126 13.90 -5.34 7.69
CA LEU A 126 12.49 -5.53 7.38
C LEU A 126 12.05 -4.82 6.10
N LYS A 127 12.88 -3.93 5.56
CA LYS A 127 12.53 -3.19 4.36
C LYS A 127 12.75 -3.98 3.06
N ASP A 128 13.50 -5.08 3.10
CA ASP A 128 13.76 -5.95 1.94
C ASP A 128 14.24 -5.20 0.70
N GLY A 129 15.18 -4.27 0.88
CA GLY A 129 15.81 -3.53 -0.21
C GLY A 129 14.93 -2.50 -0.91
N PHE A 130 13.79 -2.14 -0.32
CA PHE A 130 12.92 -1.07 -0.78
C PHE A 130 12.55 -0.11 0.34
N PRO A 131 12.28 1.16 0.05
CA PRO A 131 11.85 2.11 1.05
C PRO A 131 10.55 1.69 1.73
N VAL A 132 10.40 2.11 2.98
CA VAL A 132 9.15 2.14 3.73
C VAL A 132 8.89 3.58 4.12
N TYR A 133 7.81 4.13 3.63
CA TYR A 133 7.43 5.50 3.91
C TYR A 133 6.63 5.55 5.20
N THR A 134 7.23 6.07 6.25
CA THR A 134 6.60 6.21 7.59
C THR A 134 5.82 7.49 7.74
N THR A 135 5.98 8.42 6.82
CA THR A 135 5.17 9.63 6.69
C THR A 135 4.58 9.67 5.29
N TRP A 136 3.31 10.02 5.20
CA TRP A 136 2.60 10.08 3.93
C TRP A 136 2.13 11.49 3.63
N ASN A 137 2.29 11.88 2.39
CA ASN A 137 1.57 13.02 1.86
C ASN A 137 0.22 12.55 1.31
N ASP A 138 -0.80 13.37 1.47
CA ASP A 138 -2.08 13.11 0.84
C ASP A 138 -1.89 12.96 -0.68
N PRO A 139 -2.26 11.81 -1.29
CA PRO A 139 -2.05 11.58 -2.71
C PRO A 139 -2.81 12.55 -3.60
N TYR A 140 -3.76 13.26 -3.05
CA TYR A 140 -4.60 14.22 -3.77
C TYR A 140 -4.35 15.68 -3.33
N GLY A 141 -3.24 15.96 -2.67
CA GLY A 141 -2.76 17.32 -2.42
C GLY A 141 -3.16 17.96 -1.09
N GLY A 142 -3.86 17.27 -0.23
CA GLY A 142 -4.26 17.79 1.09
C GLY A 142 -5.38 18.82 1.06
N GLY A 143 -5.82 19.24 2.26
CA GLY A 143 -6.86 20.28 2.39
C GLY A 143 -8.26 19.84 1.96
N ARG A 144 -8.50 18.55 1.90
CA ARG A 144 -9.76 18.00 1.44
C ARG A 144 -10.91 18.32 2.38
N THR A 145 -12.00 18.80 1.81
CA THR A 145 -13.31 18.73 2.46
C THR A 145 -14.04 17.49 1.94
N PRO A 146 -14.43 16.55 2.82
CA PRO A 146 -14.85 15.20 2.43
C PRO A 146 -16.05 15.13 1.49
N SER A 147 -16.83 16.18 1.36
CA SER A 147 -18.10 16.10 0.65
C SER A 147 -18.08 16.66 -0.77
N SER A 148 -17.11 17.48 -1.15
CA SER A 148 -17.16 18.18 -2.45
C SER A 148 -16.04 17.84 -3.42
N ASP A 149 -14.85 17.57 -2.91
CA ASP A 149 -13.67 17.59 -3.77
C ASP A 149 -13.32 16.23 -4.39
N TYR A 150 -13.97 15.16 -3.96
CA TYR A 150 -13.61 13.77 -4.35
C TYR A 150 -14.72 12.95 -4.97
N SER A 151 -15.93 13.46 -5.05
CA SER A 151 -17.05 12.73 -5.66
C SER A 151 -16.79 12.29 -7.10
N CYS A 152 -15.89 12.97 -7.78
CA CYS A 152 -15.48 12.66 -9.17
C CYS A 152 -14.18 11.83 -9.28
N LEU A 153 -13.44 11.63 -8.18
CA LEU A 153 -12.20 10.87 -8.20
C LEU A 153 -12.51 9.38 -8.08
N LYS A 154 -12.18 8.64 -9.12
CA LYS A 154 -12.28 7.17 -9.12
C LYS A 154 -10.93 6.59 -8.74
N SER A 155 -10.88 5.95 -7.58
CA SER A 155 -9.71 5.18 -7.17
C SER A 155 -9.94 3.69 -7.39
N ASN A 156 -8.94 3.01 -7.92
CA ASN A 156 -8.97 1.57 -8.09
C ASN A 156 -7.89 0.94 -7.21
N ILE A 157 -8.24 -0.11 -6.49
CA ILE A 157 -7.30 -0.91 -5.72
C ILE A 157 -7.17 -2.26 -6.42
N VAL A 158 -5.96 -2.61 -6.81
CA VAL A 158 -5.65 -3.94 -7.36
C VAL A 158 -4.91 -4.71 -6.30
N VAL A 159 -5.47 -5.84 -5.90
CA VAL A 159 -4.85 -6.75 -4.92
C VAL A 159 -4.17 -7.88 -5.68
N ILE A 160 -2.89 -8.09 -5.36
CA ILE A 160 -2.10 -9.21 -5.88
C ILE A 160 -1.69 -10.03 -4.66
N GLY A 161 -2.21 -11.23 -4.55
CA GLY A 161 -1.96 -12.08 -3.38
C GLY A 161 -2.45 -13.50 -3.58
N ASP A 162 -2.20 -14.33 -2.60
CA ASP A 162 -2.74 -15.68 -2.51
C ASP A 162 -4.24 -15.63 -2.19
N VAL A 163 -4.98 -16.59 -2.71
CA VAL A 163 -6.42 -16.76 -2.38
C VAL A 163 -6.65 -17.49 -1.06
N ASN A 164 -5.63 -18.09 -0.50
CA ASN A 164 -5.74 -18.78 0.79
C ASN A 164 -5.56 -17.79 1.94
N ILE A 165 -6.67 -17.28 2.42
CA ILE A 165 -6.69 -16.61 3.72
C ILE A 165 -6.36 -17.67 4.75
N ASP A 166 -5.23 -17.55 5.41
CA ASP A 166 -4.88 -18.46 6.48
C ASP A 166 -5.95 -18.42 7.58
N SER A 167 -6.63 -19.55 7.73
CA SER A 167 -7.72 -19.73 8.69
C SER A 167 -7.25 -19.84 10.15
N SER A 168 -5.96 -19.77 10.41
CA SER A 168 -5.39 -19.96 11.75
C SER A 168 -5.66 -18.83 12.74
N GLY A 169 -6.62 -17.98 12.47
CA GLY A 169 -7.31 -17.15 13.48
C GLY A 169 -6.50 -15.99 14.08
N SER A 170 -5.27 -15.78 13.71
CA SER A 170 -4.50 -14.68 14.24
C SER A 170 -4.72 -13.42 13.40
N SER A 171 -5.58 -12.58 13.92
CA SER A 171 -5.75 -11.15 13.62
C SER A 171 -5.14 -10.65 12.29
N ARG A 172 -5.80 -11.01 11.22
CA ARG A 172 -5.54 -10.49 9.87
C ARG A 172 -6.18 -9.14 9.65
N TYR A 173 -6.80 -8.67 10.68
CA TYR A 173 -7.47 -7.39 10.71
C TYR A 173 -6.72 -6.47 11.64
N PRO A 174 -6.69 -5.17 11.33
CA PRO A 174 -6.13 -4.19 12.23
C PRO A 174 -6.73 -4.33 13.62
N SER A 175 -5.90 -4.28 14.65
CA SER A 175 -6.36 -4.24 16.03
C SER A 175 -7.30 -3.06 16.22
N THR A 176 -8.45 -3.29 16.85
CA THR A 176 -9.43 -2.26 17.21
C THR A 176 -8.94 -1.39 18.38
N SER A 177 -7.67 -1.04 18.41
CA SER A 177 -7.18 -0.13 19.45
C SER A 177 -7.61 1.30 19.15
N ALA A 178 -8.03 2.02 20.17
CA ALA A 178 -8.38 3.43 20.06
C ALA A 178 -7.23 4.29 19.47
N THR A 179 -6.00 3.85 19.63
CA THR A 179 -4.79 4.51 19.13
C THR A 179 -4.67 4.45 17.59
N ASN A 180 -5.25 3.45 16.97
CA ASN A 180 -5.16 3.25 15.51
C ASN A 180 -6.41 3.72 14.76
N ASN A 181 -7.41 4.21 15.46
CA ASN A 181 -8.69 4.65 14.87
C ASN A 181 -9.31 3.61 13.92
N VAL A 182 -9.13 2.33 14.23
CA VAL A 182 -9.66 1.24 13.42
C VAL A 182 -11.17 1.18 13.63
N PRO A 183 -11.97 1.21 12.55
CA PRO A 183 -13.42 1.12 12.66
C PRO A 183 -13.86 -0.18 13.36
N ASP A 184 -14.96 -0.10 14.10
CA ASP A 184 -15.62 -1.29 14.64
C ASP A 184 -16.17 -2.15 13.48
N ARG A 185 -15.44 -3.20 13.15
CA ARG A 185 -15.78 -4.13 12.08
C ARG A 185 -17.17 -4.73 12.28
N THR A 186 -17.50 -5.15 13.48
CA THR A 186 -18.80 -5.76 13.79
C THR A 186 -19.94 -4.76 13.64
N GLY A 187 -19.73 -3.54 14.11
CA GLY A 187 -20.71 -2.46 13.94
C GLY A 187 -20.94 -2.13 12.47
N TRP A 188 -19.89 -2.05 11.67
CA TRP A 188 -20.02 -1.81 10.23
C TRP A 188 -20.66 -2.98 9.48
N LEU A 189 -20.34 -4.22 9.83
CA LEU A 189 -21.00 -5.40 9.27
C LEU A 189 -22.51 -5.38 9.55
N ASN A 190 -22.91 -5.07 10.77
CA ASN A 190 -24.32 -4.92 11.13
C ASN A 190 -24.99 -3.79 10.35
N THR A 191 -24.29 -2.68 10.13
CA THR A 191 -24.79 -1.58 9.31
C THR A 191 -25.03 -2.02 7.87
N VAL A 192 -24.06 -2.70 7.25
CA VAL A 192 -24.20 -3.25 5.88
C VAL A 192 -25.34 -4.25 5.80
N ASN A 193 -25.42 -5.19 6.73
CA ASN A 193 -26.49 -6.18 6.78
C ASN A 193 -27.87 -5.51 6.87
N THR A 194 -27.97 -4.46 7.67
CA THR A 194 -29.21 -3.68 7.80
C THR A 194 -29.58 -2.96 6.49
N LEU A 195 -28.59 -2.32 5.86
CA LEU A 195 -28.80 -1.61 4.59
C LEU A 195 -29.19 -2.57 3.46
N GLU A 196 -28.57 -3.74 3.42
CA GLU A 196 -28.85 -4.78 2.42
C GLU A 196 -30.06 -5.66 2.77
N LYS A 197 -30.71 -5.40 3.91
CA LYS A 197 -31.83 -6.20 4.43
C LYS A 197 -31.51 -7.69 4.57
N ARG A 198 -30.27 -7.99 4.89
CA ARG A 198 -29.80 -9.35 5.18
C ARG A 198 -30.11 -9.72 6.62
N ALA A 199 -30.54 -10.96 6.85
CA ALA A 199 -30.52 -11.52 8.18
C ALA A 199 -29.07 -11.52 8.67
N SER A 200 -28.84 -11.30 9.97
CA SER A 200 -27.53 -11.23 10.59
C SER A 200 -26.80 -12.59 10.48
N SER A 201 -26.33 -12.91 9.31
CA SER A 201 -25.51 -14.08 9.04
C SER A 201 -24.13 -13.61 8.60
N ASN A 202 -23.12 -14.24 9.19
CA ASN A 202 -21.70 -13.96 9.06
C ASN A 202 -21.13 -14.24 7.66
N TYR A 203 -21.77 -13.75 6.60
CA TYR A 203 -21.33 -14.00 5.23
C TYR A 203 -20.00 -13.32 4.84
N LEU A 204 -19.46 -12.48 5.72
CA LEU A 204 -18.14 -11.85 5.51
C LEU A 204 -17.04 -12.43 6.41
N ASP A 205 -17.35 -13.42 7.22
CA ASP A 205 -16.40 -14.11 8.10
C ASP A 205 -15.94 -15.48 7.53
N ALA A 206 -16.18 -15.73 6.26
CA ALA A 206 -15.72 -16.95 5.59
C ALA A 206 -14.46 -16.68 4.77
#